data_6f999f4eca0a6a15d1d23bdf1df15f8a
#
_entry.id   6f999f4eca0a6a15d1d23bdf1df15f8a
#
_cell.length_a   1.000
_cell.length_b   1.000
_cell.length_c   1.000
_cell.angle_alpha   90.00
_cell.angle_beta   90.00
_cell.angle_gamma   90.00
#
_symmetry.space_group_name_H-M   'P 1'
#
loop_
_entity.id
_entity.type
_entity.pdbx_description
1 polymer ?
#
loop_
_entity_poly.entity_id
_entity_poly.type
_entity_poly.pdbx_seq_one_letter_code
_entity_poly.pdbx_strand_id
1 'polypeptide(L)'
;MYIVIRKWANAAALADAMTERQQEVTDIIRGVPGFVAYYATREGDMVTSVTVCTSQEGTQESTRRAGEWVKQNLSGEAVAAPDITEGETFVQF
;
A
#
# COMPACT_ATOMS: atom_id res chain seq x y z
N MET A 1 -15.99 -1.69 -7.62
CA MET A 1 -14.78 -1.70 -6.76
C MET A 1 -13.76 -0.71 -7.25
N TYR A 2 -12.98 -0.16 -6.34
CA TYR A 2 -11.85 0.70 -6.64
C TYR A 2 -10.55 -0.04 -6.33
N ILE A 3 -9.52 0.25 -7.13
CA ILE A 3 -8.19 -0.34 -6.94
C ILE A 3 -7.18 0.79 -6.93
N VAL A 4 -6.28 0.78 -5.96
CA VAL A 4 -5.13 1.67 -5.91
C VAL A 4 -3.84 0.85 -5.98
N ILE A 5 -2.94 1.27 -6.85
CA ILE A 5 -1.63 0.65 -7.03
C ILE A 5 -0.58 1.69 -6.65
N ARG A 6 0.32 1.33 -5.75
CA ARG A 6 1.41 2.18 -5.31
C ARG A 6 2.73 1.49 -5.62
N LYS A 7 3.65 2.20 -6.28
CA LYS A 7 4.97 1.67 -6.64
C LYS A 7 6.06 2.53 -6.02
N TRP A 8 6.92 1.90 -5.26
CA TRP A 8 8.09 2.55 -4.65
C TRP A 8 9.36 2.00 -5.28
N ALA A 9 10.24 2.89 -5.76
CA ALA A 9 11.57 2.54 -6.22
C ALA A 9 12.57 2.70 -5.06
N ASN A 10 13.70 1.98 -5.14
CA ASN A 10 14.75 2.04 -4.12
C ASN A 10 14.20 1.79 -2.72
N ALA A 11 13.36 0.78 -2.60
CA ALA A 11 12.53 0.56 -1.42
C ALA A 11 12.86 -0.77 -0.70
N ALA A 12 14.10 -1.22 -0.74
CA ALA A 12 14.50 -2.43 -0.03
C ALA A 12 14.21 -2.34 1.47
N ALA A 13 14.46 -1.18 2.09
CA ALA A 13 14.18 -0.97 3.51
C ALA A 13 12.68 -1.05 3.80
N LEU A 14 11.85 -0.54 2.89
CA LEU A 14 10.40 -0.64 3.02
C LEU A 14 9.94 -2.10 2.96
N ALA A 15 10.46 -2.88 2.00
CA ALA A 15 10.12 -4.29 1.86
C ALA A 15 10.50 -5.07 3.11
N ASP A 16 11.70 -4.81 3.66
CA ASP A 16 12.17 -5.46 4.88
C ASP A 16 11.29 -5.10 6.08
N ALA A 17 10.94 -3.84 6.24
CA ALA A 17 10.10 -3.38 7.34
C ALA A 17 8.69 -3.99 7.26
N MET A 18 8.11 -4.06 6.06
CA MET A 18 6.80 -4.67 5.87
C MET A 18 6.82 -6.16 6.17
N THR A 19 7.90 -6.85 5.82
CA THR A 19 8.05 -8.27 6.12
C THR A 19 8.14 -8.52 7.62
N GLU A 20 8.94 -7.71 8.33
CA GLU A 20 9.12 -7.83 9.77
C GLU A 20 7.86 -7.47 10.55
N ARG A 21 7.06 -6.53 10.03
CA ARG A 21 5.87 -6.00 10.69
C ARG A 21 4.59 -6.32 9.92
N GLN A 22 4.54 -7.49 9.31
CA GLN A 22 3.45 -7.88 8.44
C GLN A 22 2.09 -7.81 9.14
N GLN A 23 2.01 -8.23 10.39
CA GLN A 23 0.75 -8.18 11.14
C GLN A 23 0.27 -6.75 11.36
N GLU A 24 1.19 -5.83 11.64
CA GLU A 24 0.87 -4.41 11.84
C GLU A 24 0.31 -3.80 10.55
N VAL A 25 0.97 -4.06 9.41
CA VAL A 25 0.50 -3.59 8.11
C VAL A 25 -0.88 -4.18 7.80
N THR A 26 -1.07 -5.46 8.07
CA THR A 26 -2.34 -6.14 7.86
C THR A 26 -3.47 -5.46 8.65
N ASP A 27 -3.24 -5.21 9.93
CA ASP A 27 -4.26 -4.63 10.80
C ASP A 27 -4.65 -3.21 10.36
N ILE A 28 -3.66 -2.42 9.95
CA ILE A 28 -3.90 -1.04 9.52
C ILE A 28 -4.71 -1.00 8.23
N ILE A 29 -4.29 -1.76 7.22
CA ILE A 29 -4.93 -1.71 5.90
C ILE A 29 -6.29 -2.40 5.92
N ARG A 30 -6.42 -3.52 6.63
CA ARG A 30 -7.70 -4.23 6.72
C ARG A 30 -8.79 -3.38 7.36
N GLY A 31 -8.42 -2.38 8.16
CA GLY A 31 -9.36 -1.51 8.83
C GLY A 31 -9.93 -0.37 7.98
N VAL A 32 -9.50 -0.21 6.70
CA VAL A 32 -10.03 0.87 5.88
C VAL A 32 -11.48 0.59 5.45
N PRO A 33 -12.28 1.64 5.19
CA PRO A 33 -13.68 1.43 4.78
C PRO A 33 -13.77 0.61 3.49
N GLY A 34 -14.63 -0.40 3.52
CA GLY A 34 -14.90 -1.23 2.34
C GLY A 34 -13.74 -2.09 1.87
N PHE A 35 -12.82 -2.42 2.75
CA PHE A 35 -11.66 -3.25 2.39
C PHE A 35 -12.09 -4.58 1.77
N VAL A 36 -11.45 -4.96 0.65
CA VAL A 36 -11.68 -6.23 -0.04
C VAL A 36 -10.43 -7.09 -0.05
N ALA A 37 -9.30 -6.54 -0.51
CA ALA A 37 -8.06 -7.31 -0.65
C ALA A 37 -6.84 -6.39 -0.67
N TYR A 38 -5.70 -6.96 -0.31
CA TYR A 38 -4.42 -6.27 -0.32
C TYR A 38 -3.33 -7.23 -0.80
N TYR A 39 -2.46 -6.73 -1.66
CA TYR A 39 -1.30 -7.47 -2.14
C TYR A 39 -0.09 -6.55 -2.11
N ALA A 40 1.05 -7.08 -1.73
CA ALA A 40 2.32 -6.38 -1.85
C ALA A 40 3.31 -7.32 -2.52
N THR A 41 4.04 -6.81 -3.51
CA THR A 41 5.06 -7.57 -4.21
C THR A 41 6.40 -6.86 -4.08
N ARG A 42 7.46 -7.65 -4.18
CA ARG A 42 8.82 -7.16 -4.20
C ARG A 42 9.55 -7.74 -5.39
N GLU A 43 10.18 -6.87 -6.17
CA GLU A 43 11.10 -7.30 -7.21
C GLU A 43 12.37 -6.46 -7.09
N GLY A 44 13.46 -7.09 -6.63
CA GLY A 44 14.67 -6.37 -6.30
C GLY A 44 14.42 -5.37 -5.19
N ASP A 45 14.65 -4.08 -5.48
CA ASP A 45 14.38 -2.98 -4.55
C ASP A 45 13.08 -2.23 -4.88
N MET A 46 12.27 -2.77 -5.80
CA MET A 46 10.97 -2.18 -6.11
C MET A 46 9.87 -2.88 -5.33
N VAL A 47 9.01 -2.08 -4.71
CA VAL A 47 7.83 -2.57 -3.98
C VAL A 47 6.58 -2.06 -4.69
N THR A 48 5.62 -2.96 -4.92
CA THR A 48 4.32 -2.60 -5.46
C THR A 48 3.25 -3.09 -4.50
N SER A 49 2.35 -2.21 -4.09
CA SER A 49 1.19 -2.60 -3.28
C SER A 49 -0.09 -2.34 -4.05
N VAL A 50 -1.07 -3.22 -3.84
CA VAL A 50 -2.39 -3.11 -4.45
C VAL A 50 -3.42 -3.22 -3.33
N THR A 51 -4.28 -2.22 -3.21
CA THR A 51 -5.40 -2.25 -2.28
C THR A 51 -6.69 -2.20 -3.07
N VAL A 52 -7.60 -3.11 -2.77
CA VAL A 52 -8.92 -3.19 -3.39
C VAL A 52 -9.97 -2.88 -2.33
N CYS A 53 -10.85 -1.94 -2.64
CA CYS A 53 -11.96 -1.54 -1.75
C CYS A 53 -13.25 -1.45 -2.55
N THR A 54 -14.39 -1.41 -1.84
CA THR A 54 -15.69 -1.28 -2.49
C THR A 54 -15.90 0.12 -3.09
N SER A 55 -15.17 1.13 -2.59
CA SER A 55 -15.30 2.51 -3.05
C SER A 55 -13.97 3.25 -2.97
N GLN A 56 -13.91 4.41 -3.62
CA GLN A 56 -12.75 5.27 -3.63
C GLN A 56 -12.38 5.78 -2.24
N GLU A 57 -13.35 5.98 -1.36
CA GLU A 57 -13.09 6.39 0.02
C GLU A 57 -12.11 5.44 0.71
N GLY A 58 -12.29 4.14 0.53
CA GLY A 58 -11.42 3.14 1.11
C GLY A 58 -10.01 3.16 0.53
N THR A 59 -9.88 3.27 -0.79
CA THR A 59 -8.56 3.31 -1.42
C THR A 59 -7.80 4.58 -1.05
N GLN A 60 -8.47 5.73 -0.95
CA GLN A 60 -7.85 6.97 -0.51
C GLN A 60 -7.40 6.88 0.94
N GLU A 61 -8.20 6.30 1.80
CA GLU A 61 -7.81 6.10 3.21
C GLU A 61 -6.64 5.12 3.32
N SER A 62 -6.59 4.08 2.49
CA SER A 62 -5.47 3.14 2.48
C SER A 62 -4.16 3.84 2.11
N THR A 63 -4.20 4.74 1.14
CA THR A 63 -3.02 5.52 0.74
C THR A 63 -2.55 6.44 1.86
N ARG A 64 -3.49 7.09 2.55
CA ARG A 64 -3.16 7.94 3.70
C ARG A 64 -2.48 7.13 4.81
N ARG A 65 -3.05 5.97 5.16
CA ARG A 65 -2.49 5.11 6.20
C ARG A 65 -1.13 4.53 5.81
N ALA A 66 -0.98 4.14 4.55
CA ALA A 66 0.31 3.65 4.04
C ALA A 66 1.40 4.72 4.17
N GLY A 67 1.08 5.96 3.80
CA GLY A 67 2.02 7.07 3.92
C GLY A 67 2.41 7.36 5.35
N GLU A 68 1.45 7.33 6.28
CA GLU A 68 1.73 7.53 7.70
C GLU A 68 2.62 6.41 8.26
N TRP A 69 2.32 5.17 7.89
CA TRP A 69 3.11 4.03 8.37
C TRP A 69 4.57 4.12 7.92
N VAL A 70 4.79 4.48 6.64
CA VAL A 70 6.15 4.68 6.11
C VAL A 70 6.85 5.79 6.88
N LYS A 71 6.17 6.91 7.10
CA LYS A 71 6.73 8.05 7.82
C LYS A 71 7.11 7.69 9.26
N GLN A 72 6.30 6.91 9.95
CA GLN A 72 6.54 6.52 11.34
C GLN A 72 7.62 5.46 11.48
N ASN A 73 7.73 4.54 10.52
CA ASN A 73 8.59 3.38 10.64
C ASN A 73 9.90 3.50 9.86
N LEU A 74 9.98 4.42 8.91
CA LEU A 74 11.13 4.61 8.02
C LEU A 74 11.59 6.06 7.98
N SER A 75 11.38 6.82 9.06
CA SER A 75 11.72 8.24 9.10
C SER A 75 13.22 8.53 8.92
N GLY A 76 14.08 7.56 9.24
CA GLY A 76 15.53 7.67 9.03
C GLY A 76 15.99 7.19 7.65
N GLU A 77 15.09 6.70 6.82
CA GLU A 77 15.40 6.15 5.52
C GLU A 77 14.96 7.09 4.40
N ALA A 78 15.71 7.12 3.31
CA ALA A 78 15.37 7.94 2.14
C ALA A 78 14.37 7.18 1.24
N VAL A 79 13.12 7.09 1.68
CA VAL A 79 12.06 6.45 0.89
C VAL A 79 11.29 7.54 0.14
N ALA A 80 11.39 7.54 -1.18
CA ALA A 80 10.66 8.50 -2.01
C ALA A 80 9.16 8.18 -1.99
N ALA A 81 8.33 9.19 -2.27
CA ALA A 81 6.89 8.98 -2.41
C ALA A 81 6.59 8.00 -3.54
N PRO A 82 5.57 7.16 -3.41
CA PRO A 82 5.26 6.20 -4.46
C PRO A 82 4.58 6.84 -5.66
N ASP A 83 4.71 6.19 -6.82
CA ASP A 83 3.84 6.47 -7.95
C ASP A 83 2.49 5.81 -7.68
N ILE A 84 1.41 6.57 -7.83
CA ILE A 84 0.07 6.10 -7.50
C ILE A 84 -0.80 6.08 -8.73
N THR A 85 -1.41 4.92 -9.00
CA THR A 85 -2.45 4.75 -10.00
C THR A 85 -3.70 4.26 -9.29
N GLU A 86 -4.83 4.90 -9.57
CA GLU A 86 -6.08 4.58 -8.89
C GLU A 86 -7.22 4.64 -9.92
N GLY A 87 -8.15 3.70 -9.83
CA GLY A 87 -9.29 3.69 -10.73
C GLY A 87 -10.40 2.75 -10.30
N GLU A 88 -11.55 2.95 -10.94
CA GLU A 88 -12.69 2.07 -10.75
C GLU A 88 -12.55 0.84 -11.64
N THR A 89 -12.86 -0.34 -11.09
CA THR A 89 -12.85 -1.59 -11.82
C THR A 89 -13.99 -1.59 -12.85
N PHE A 90 -13.68 -1.83 -14.11
CA PHE A 90 -14.70 -1.93 -15.15
C PHE A 90 -14.73 -3.29 -15.83
N VAL A 91 -13.71 -4.14 -15.58
CA VAL A 91 -13.69 -5.54 -16.02
C VAL A 91 -13.20 -6.38 -14.85
N GLN A 92 -13.95 -7.41 -14.52
CA GLN A 92 -13.64 -8.28 -13.39
C GLN A 92 -14.08 -9.70 -13.72
N PHE A 93 -13.20 -10.65 -13.48
CA PHE A 93 -13.52 -12.07 -13.67
C PHE A 93 -13.54 -12.80 -12.34
#